data_52d6cd4b77026af6522a0dd22f2a6b9b
#
_entry.id   52d6cd4b77026af6522a0dd22f2a6b9b
#
_cell.length_a   1.000
_cell.length_b   1.000
_cell.length_c   1.000
_cell.angle_alpha   90.00
_cell.angle_beta   90.00
_cell.angle_gamma   90.00
#
_symmetry.space_group_name_H-M   'P 1'
#
loop_
_entity.id
_entity.type
_entity.pdbx_description
1 polymer ?
#
loop_
_entity_poly.entity_id
_entity_poly.type
_entity_poly.pdbx_seq_one_letter_code
_entity_poly.pdbx_strand_id
1 'polypeptide(L)'
;TFIPKEFPHRSDEINDFANILKPALYGARPSNILIYGQTGTGKTAVTKFICEQILEKAAKENKKIHTAYINCKQTNTSYGILANIGKTYSAEWDDVIPHAGWRIDKVYAALKQKADDNGGIAIVILDEIDALVSKTGDDILYHLTGLNSDLNNSKISLIGISNDTKFTSWLDPRVKSRLGEESLTFAPYNAIQIEEILAQRTNVAFNENVVDPLVLSYCSSKAAQEHGDARKALDLLRISAELAERDGREIVTVEYVNNAQNVMEKDQVKSIISTLPIHHKATLVSTILNQGKRENGNQTTGEVYSTYTQICKRFNLTDLSQRRIGHIISELDMQGLISAKIVSLGRQGRTKFINVAIDENQVEELFEEDSFLSDIIKELTKTGKYIGSTQMRLI
;
A
#
# COMPACT_ATOMS: atom_id res chain seq x y z
N THR A 1 13.51 7.95 4.18
CA THR A 1 13.46 6.48 4.14
C THR A 1 14.90 5.98 3.99
N PHE A 2 15.33 5.10 4.90
CA PHE A 2 16.69 4.52 4.84
C PHE A 2 16.82 3.64 3.58
N ILE A 3 17.82 3.91 2.75
CA ILE A 3 18.16 3.08 1.60
C ILE A 3 19.41 2.27 1.99
N PRO A 4 19.31 0.94 2.00
CA PRO A 4 20.45 0.11 2.32
C PRO A 4 21.53 0.19 1.24
N LYS A 5 22.80 0.01 1.63
CA LYS A 5 23.92 -0.07 0.67
C LYS A 5 24.05 -1.46 0.03
N GLU A 6 23.47 -2.47 0.65
CA GLU A 6 23.52 -3.86 0.18
C GLU A 6 22.11 -4.44 0.15
N PHE A 7 21.82 -5.21 -0.89
CA PHE A 7 20.55 -5.87 -1.13
C PHE A 7 20.80 -7.37 -1.32
N PRO A 8 20.79 -8.15 -0.22
CA PRO A 8 20.93 -9.60 -0.34
C PRO A 8 19.91 -10.18 -1.32
N HIS A 9 20.31 -11.16 -2.11
CA HIS A 9 19.46 -11.88 -3.07
C HIS A 9 18.85 -11.01 -4.18
N ARG A 10 19.46 -9.85 -4.50
CA ARG A 10 19.03 -8.97 -5.60
C ARG A 10 20.18 -8.62 -6.56
N SER A 11 21.26 -9.38 -6.51
CA SER A 11 22.44 -9.10 -7.34
C SER A 11 22.12 -9.17 -8.83
N ASP A 12 21.32 -10.14 -9.26
CA ASP A 12 20.95 -10.32 -10.66
C ASP A 12 20.06 -9.17 -11.13
N GLU A 13 18.99 -8.84 -10.37
CA GLU A 13 18.11 -7.73 -10.70
C GLU A 13 18.85 -6.38 -10.70
N ILE A 14 19.80 -6.19 -9.78
CA ILE A 14 20.66 -4.99 -9.74
C ILE A 14 21.54 -4.91 -10.97
N ASN A 15 22.19 -6.02 -11.37
CA ASN A 15 23.06 -6.06 -12.53
C ASN A 15 22.27 -5.81 -13.83
N ASP A 16 21.15 -6.47 -14.00
CA ASP A 16 20.29 -6.28 -15.18
C ASP A 16 19.81 -4.84 -15.27
N PHE A 17 19.32 -4.28 -14.16
CA PHE A 17 18.85 -2.91 -14.11
C PHE A 17 19.98 -1.90 -14.40
N ALA A 18 21.16 -2.08 -13.80
CA ALA A 18 22.33 -1.24 -14.05
C ALA A 18 22.77 -1.31 -15.52
N ASN A 19 22.72 -2.50 -16.16
CA ASN A 19 23.05 -2.67 -17.56
C ASN A 19 22.08 -1.92 -18.48
N ILE A 20 20.78 -1.94 -18.18
CA ILE A 20 19.76 -1.21 -18.97
C ILE A 20 19.95 0.30 -18.86
N LEU A 21 20.32 0.81 -17.67
CA LEU A 21 20.51 2.26 -17.45
C LEU A 21 21.92 2.77 -17.85
N LYS A 22 22.89 1.88 -18.01
CA LYS A 22 24.29 2.23 -18.35
C LYS A 22 24.44 3.15 -19.59
N PRO A 23 23.64 3.03 -20.66
CA PRO A 23 23.70 3.94 -21.80
C PRO A 23 23.58 5.42 -21.44
N ALA A 24 22.88 5.77 -20.34
CA ALA A 24 22.77 7.15 -19.87
C ALA A 24 24.14 7.79 -19.58
N LEU A 25 25.10 7.03 -19.07
CA LEU A 25 26.47 7.51 -18.79
C LEU A 25 27.23 7.86 -20.08
N TYR A 26 26.84 7.28 -21.21
CA TYR A 26 27.43 7.57 -22.53
C TYR A 26 26.61 8.58 -23.34
N GLY A 27 25.60 9.19 -22.74
CA GLY A 27 24.74 10.18 -23.42
C GLY A 27 23.70 9.56 -24.36
N ALA A 28 23.48 8.25 -24.29
CA ALA A 28 22.43 7.55 -25.02
C ALA A 28 21.21 7.30 -24.14
N ARG A 29 20.00 7.38 -24.73
CA ARG A 29 18.76 7.10 -24.00
C ARG A 29 18.69 5.64 -23.57
N PRO A 30 18.52 5.33 -22.27
CA PRO A 30 18.21 3.99 -21.82
C PRO A 30 16.81 3.56 -22.30
N SER A 31 16.59 2.26 -22.43
CA SER A 31 15.23 1.71 -22.64
C SER A 31 14.31 2.07 -21.48
N ASN A 32 13.00 2.18 -21.78
CA ASN A 32 12.00 2.25 -20.74
C ASN A 32 11.89 0.89 -20.04
N ILE A 33 11.61 0.91 -18.73
CA ILE A 33 11.62 -0.30 -17.91
C ILE A 33 10.30 -0.42 -17.16
N LEU A 34 9.71 -1.60 -17.17
CA LEU A 34 8.62 -1.96 -16.27
C LEU A 34 9.12 -2.93 -15.21
N ILE A 35 8.95 -2.55 -13.95
CA ILE A 35 9.35 -3.34 -12.78
C ILE A 35 8.11 -3.90 -12.10
N TYR A 36 8.03 -5.21 -12.02
CA TYR A 36 6.93 -5.94 -11.41
C TYR A 36 7.36 -6.69 -10.16
N GLY A 37 6.41 -6.95 -9.28
CA GLY A 37 6.59 -7.81 -8.12
C GLY A 37 5.61 -7.47 -7.01
N GLN A 38 5.45 -8.35 -6.06
CA GLN A 38 4.61 -8.09 -4.89
C GLN A 38 5.19 -6.98 -4.00
N THR A 39 4.38 -6.48 -3.05
CA THR A 39 4.86 -5.54 -2.03
C THR A 39 6.02 -6.15 -1.23
N GLY A 40 6.93 -5.29 -0.74
CA GLY A 40 8.05 -5.72 0.10
C GLY A 40 9.19 -6.49 -0.59
N THR A 41 9.15 -6.68 -1.93
CA THR A 41 10.20 -7.39 -2.68
C THR A 41 11.43 -6.55 -3.01
N GLY A 42 11.47 -5.28 -2.60
CA GLY A 42 12.63 -4.40 -2.75
C GLY A 42 12.64 -3.53 -4.01
N LYS A 43 11.62 -3.57 -4.89
CA LYS A 43 11.56 -2.80 -6.15
C LYS A 43 11.98 -1.34 -6.02
N THR A 44 11.24 -0.59 -5.21
CA THR A 44 11.47 0.84 -5.00
C THR A 44 12.86 1.13 -4.40
N ALA A 45 13.30 0.30 -3.45
CA ALA A 45 14.58 0.50 -2.78
C ALA A 45 15.76 0.25 -3.73
N VAL A 46 15.73 -0.83 -4.51
CA VAL A 46 16.73 -1.13 -5.54
C VAL A 46 16.73 -0.06 -6.64
N THR A 47 15.54 0.39 -7.09
CA THR A 47 15.45 1.45 -8.10
C THR A 47 16.11 2.73 -7.62
N LYS A 48 15.83 3.18 -6.40
CA LYS A 48 16.45 4.38 -5.83
C LYS A 48 17.95 4.22 -5.69
N PHE A 49 18.40 3.09 -5.17
CA PHE A 49 19.83 2.79 -5.01
C PHE A 49 20.60 2.89 -6.34
N ILE A 50 20.09 2.24 -7.40
CA ILE A 50 20.75 2.25 -8.71
C ILE A 50 20.74 3.65 -9.31
N CYS A 51 19.64 4.40 -9.19
CA CYS A 51 19.59 5.77 -9.68
C CYS A 51 20.58 6.67 -8.94
N GLU A 52 20.75 6.52 -7.63
CA GLU A 52 21.77 7.24 -6.85
C GLU A 52 23.18 6.91 -7.33
N GLN A 53 23.50 5.62 -7.54
CA GLN A 53 24.79 5.19 -8.07
C GLN A 53 25.09 5.76 -9.46
N ILE A 54 24.07 5.83 -10.33
CA ILE A 54 24.21 6.42 -11.66
C ILE A 54 24.44 7.92 -11.58
N LEU A 55 23.71 8.64 -10.68
CA LEU A 55 23.92 10.07 -10.48
C LEU A 55 25.31 10.38 -9.93
N GLU A 56 25.80 9.62 -8.95
CA GLU A 56 27.14 9.79 -8.41
C GLU A 56 28.22 9.59 -9.49
N LYS A 57 28.04 8.57 -10.34
CA LYS A 57 28.96 8.29 -11.43
C LYS A 57 28.89 9.34 -12.53
N ALA A 58 27.69 9.79 -12.87
CA ALA A 58 27.45 10.87 -13.83
C ALA A 58 28.11 12.17 -13.38
N ALA A 59 28.01 12.52 -12.09
CA ALA A 59 28.65 13.71 -11.53
C ALA A 59 30.19 13.63 -11.64
N LYS A 60 30.80 12.46 -11.38
CA LYS A 60 32.26 12.24 -11.54
C LYS A 60 32.71 12.36 -12.99
N GLU A 61 31.85 11.98 -13.94
CA GLU A 61 32.16 12.00 -15.39
C GLU A 61 31.65 13.27 -16.09
N ASN A 62 31.15 14.27 -15.33
CA ASN A 62 30.53 15.51 -15.86
C ASN A 62 29.41 15.24 -16.88
N LYS A 63 28.59 14.22 -16.66
CA LYS A 63 27.42 13.91 -17.48
C LYS A 63 26.17 14.53 -16.91
N LYS A 64 25.32 15.08 -17.78
CA LYS A 64 24.02 15.65 -17.38
C LYS A 64 22.98 14.54 -17.31
N ILE A 65 22.74 14.03 -16.11
CA ILE A 65 21.66 13.08 -15.84
C ILE A 65 20.75 13.70 -14.77
N HIS A 66 19.46 13.68 -15.02
CA HIS A 66 18.41 14.15 -14.13
C HIS A 66 17.56 12.96 -13.68
N THR A 67 17.09 12.96 -12.42
CA THR A 67 16.18 11.92 -11.94
C THR A 67 14.94 12.54 -11.31
N ALA A 68 13.77 12.03 -11.65
CA ALA A 68 12.50 12.37 -11.02
C ALA A 68 11.90 11.11 -10.39
N TYR A 69 11.66 11.13 -9.09
CA TYR A 69 10.90 10.08 -8.41
C TYR A 69 9.51 10.58 -8.05
N ILE A 70 8.50 9.90 -8.53
CA ILE A 70 7.09 10.27 -8.34
C ILE A 70 6.32 9.05 -7.84
N ASN A 71 5.75 9.16 -6.64
CA ASN A 71 4.79 8.17 -6.16
C ASN A 71 3.40 8.49 -6.72
N CYS A 72 2.87 7.62 -7.57
CA CYS A 72 1.62 7.83 -8.30
C CYS A 72 0.36 7.72 -7.43
N LYS A 73 0.43 7.13 -6.23
CA LYS A 73 -0.67 7.22 -5.26
C LYS A 73 -0.82 8.62 -4.67
N GLN A 74 0.30 9.30 -4.43
CA GLN A 74 0.31 10.65 -3.90
C GLN A 74 0.06 11.68 -4.98
N THR A 75 0.79 11.58 -6.10
CA THR A 75 0.67 12.45 -7.28
C THR A 75 -0.05 11.70 -8.39
N ASN A 76 -1.37 11.76 -8.40
CA ASN A 76 -2.21 10.97 -9.28
C ASN A 76 -2.94 11.80 -10.37
N THR A 77 -2.38 12.94 -10.75
CA THR A 77 -2.88 13.80 -11.83
C THR A 77 -1.82 14.01 -12.89
N SER A 78 -2.22 14.08 -14.15
CA SER A 78 -1.30 14.34 -15.26
C SER A 78 -0.53 15.66 -15.05
N TYR A 79 -1.20 16.69 -14.52
CA TYR A 79 -0.58 17.96 -14.19
C TYR A 79 0.53 17.80 -13.14
N GLY A 80 0.24 17.13 -12.04
CA GLY A 80 1.19 16.91 -10.95
C GLY A 80 2.42 16.11 -11.39
N ILE A 81 2.24 15.12 -12.27
CA ILE A 81 3.35 14.34 -12.83
C ILE A 81 4.25 15.22 -13.70
N LEU A 82 3.69 15.98 -14.65
CA LEU A 82 4.46 16.88 -15.50
C LEU A 82 5.19 17.94 -14.69
N ALA A 83 4.53 18.52 -13.66
CA ALA A 83 5.13 19.50 -12.77
C ALA A 83 6.31 18.91 -11.98
N ASN A 84 6.18 17.69 -11.44
CA ASN A 84 7.28 17.04 -10.72
C ASN A 84 8.47 16.70 -11.64
N ILE A 85 8.23 16.31 -12.88
CA ILE A 85 9.29 16.12 -13.87
C ILE A 85 9.96 17.47 -14.17
N GLY A 86 9.18 18.54 -14.34
CA GLY A 86 9.70 19.86 -14.63
C GLY A 86 10.64 20.43 -13.56
N LYS A 87 10.33 20.16 -12.28
CA LYS A 87 11.18 20.55 -11.13
C LYS A 87 12.59 19.98 -11.19
N THR A 88 12.79 18.85 -11.86
CA THR A 88 14.13 18.26 -12.01
C THR A 88 15.03 19.04 -12.97
N TYR A 89 14.43 19.82 -13.86
CA TYR A 89 15.16 20.64 -14.82
C TYR A 89 15.37 22.10 -14.36
N SER A 90 14.54 22.61 -13.43
CA SER A 90 14.64 23.98 -12.96
C SER A 90 14.18 24.10 -11.51
N ALA A 91 15.03 24.63 -10.65
CA ALA A 91 14.67 24.96 -9.27
C ALA A 91 13.56 26.04 -9.21
N GLU A 92 13.51 26.91 -10.22
CA GLU A 92 12.53 28.01 -10.36
C GLU A 92 11.24 27.55 -11.08
N TRP A 93 11.02 26.24 -11.24
CA TRP A 93 9.85 25.74 -11.95
C TRP A 93 8.53 26.24 -11.36
N ASP A 94 8.42 26.25 -10.05
CA ASP A 94 7.21 26.67 -9.33
C ASP A 94 6.95 28.18 -9.44
N ASP A 95 7.98 29.00 -9.69
CA ASP A 95 7.84 30.43 -9.91
C ASP A 95 7.30 30.76 -11.31
N VAL A 96 7.59 29.89 -12.29
CA VAL A 96 7.20 30.09 -13.69
C VAL A 96 5.87 29.41 -14.00
N ILE A 97 5.63 28.22 -13.40
CA ILE A 97 4.45 27.41 -13.66
C ILE A 97 3.63 27.28 -12.38
N PRO A 98 2.43 27.87 -12.34
CA PRO A 98 1.58 27.82 -11.14
C PRO A 98 1.21 26.37 -10.81
N HIS A 99 0.97 26.10 -9.54
CA HIS A 99 0.57 24.78 -9.05
C HIS A 99 -0.76 24.29 -9.64
N ALA A 100 -1.58 25.18 -10.17
CA ALA A 100 -2.85 24.87 -10.86
C ALA A 100 -3.25 25.98 -11.82
N GLY A 101 -4.20 25.70 -12.69
CA GLY A 101 -4.84 26.69 -13.57
C GLY A 101 -4.33 26.72 -15.01
N TRP A 102 -3.17 26.16 -15.31
CA TRP A 102 -2.73 26.01 -16.68
C TRP A 102 -3.34 24.74 -17.33
N ARG A 103 -3.61 24.81 -18.61
CA ARG A 103 -3.98 23.64 -19.39
C ARG A 103 -2.78 22.70 -19.51
N ILE A 104 -3.03 21.41 -19.52
CA ILE A 104 -2.00 20.35 -19.59
C ILE A 104 -1.06 20.58 -20.79
N ASP A 105 -1.61 20.97 -21.94
CA ASP A 105 -0.85 21.25 -23.17
C ASP A 105 0.24 22.31 -22.92
N LYS A 106 -0.09 23.36 -22.13
CA LYS A 106 0.84 24.45 -21.83
C LYS A 106 1.95 23.97 -20.88
N VAL A 107 1.62 23.16 -19.89
CA VAL A 107 2.61 22.55 -18.97
C VAL A 107 3.53 21.61 -19.74
N TYR A 108 2.98 20.81 -20.64
CA TYR A 108 3.74 19.92 -21.51
C TYR A 108 4.73 20.69 -22.41
N ALA A 109 4.27 21.77 -23.05
CA ALA A 109 5.13 22.63 -23.86
C ALA A 109 6.26 23.28 -23.06
N ALA A 110 5.97 23.75 -21.83
CA ALA A 110 6.96 24.32 -20.94
C ALA A 110 7.98 23.27 -20.47
N LEU A 111 7.52 22.04 -20.15
CA LEU A 111 8.40 20.94 -19.81
C LEU A 111 9.36 20.60 -20.96
N LYS A 112 8.82 20.49 -22.19
CA LYS A 112 9.61 20.24 -23.40
C LYS A 112 10.69 21.30 -23.59
N GLN A 113 10.33 22.57 -23.51
CA GLN A 113 11.27 23.68 -23.65
C GLN A 113 12.36 23.62 -22.57
N LYS A 114 11.99 23.47 -21.30
CA LYS A 114 12.96 23.39 -20.19
C LYS A 114 13.88 22.18 -20.28
N ALA A 115 13.34 21.02 -20.72
CA ALA A 115 14.13 19.83 -20.93
C ALA A 115 15.20 20.05 -22.02
N ASP A 116 14.82 20.64 -23.14
CA ASP A 116 15.77 20.92 -24.24
C ASP A 116 16.76 22.04 -23.90
N ASP A 117 16.36 23.06 -23.14
CA ASP A 117 17.26 24.14 -22.67
C ASP A 117 18.37 23.58 -21.76
N ASN A 118 18.03 22.63 -20.89
CA ASN A 118 18.98 22.01 -19.97
C ASN A 118 19.76 20.87 -20.62
N GLY A 119 19.15 20.15 -21.54
CA GLY A 119 19.75 18.99 -22.21
C GLY A 119 19.97 17.81 -21.28
N GLY A 120 20.63 16.76 -21.79
CA GLY A 120 20.99 15.57 -21.01
C GLY A 120 19.90 14.49 -20.99
N ILE A 121 20.00 13.57 -20.04
CA ILE A 121 19.11 12.42 -19.93
C ILE A 121 18.32 12.50 -18.62
N ALA A 122 17.01 12.45 -18.71
CA ALA A 122 16.15 12.31 -17.54
C ALA A 122 15.67 10.87 -17.36
N ILE A 123 15.82 10.35 -16.15
CA ILE A 123 15.29 9.07 -15.72
C ILE A 123 14.09 9.38 -14.82
N VAL A 124 12.88 9.10 -15.30
CA VAL A 124 11.63 9.37 -14.59
C VAL A 124 11.10 8.07 -14.01
N ILE A 125 11.01 8.02 -12.68
CA ILE A 125 10.53 6.86 -11.92
C ILE A 125 9.08 7.13 -11.50
N LEU A 126 8.17 6.31 -12.01
CA LEU A 126 6.74 6.31 -11.68
C LEU A 126 6.46 5.11 -10.77
N ASP A 127 6.52 5.32 -9.46
CA ASP A 127 6.25 4.28 -8.48
C ASP A 127 4.74 4.14 -8.25
N GLU A 128 4.25 2.89 -8.12
CA GLU A 128 2.83 2.55 -8.05
C GLU A 128 2.03 3.06 -9.26
N ILE A 129 2.59 2.85 -10.47
CA ILE A 129 2.04 3.32 -11.75
C ILE A 129 0.63 2.77 -12.04
N ASP A 130 0.31 1.58 -11.52
CA ASP A 130 -1.03 0.96 -11.58
C ASP A 130 -2.11 1.86 -10.94
N ALA A 131 -1.79 2.55 -9.85
CA ALA A 131 -2.72 3.48 -9.21
C ALA A 131 -3.02 4.71 -10.09
N LEU A 132 -2.04 5.19 -10.87
CA LEU A 132 -2.24 6.27 -11.82
C LEU A 132 -3.17 5.84 -12.95
N VAL A 133 -2.86 4.69 -13.58
CA VAL A 133 -3.62 4.18 -14.73
C VAL A 133 -5.06 3.86 -14.35
N SER A 134 -5.28 3.25 -13.18
CA SER A 134 -6.63 2.95 -12.71
C SER A 134 -7.50 4.18 -12.46
N LYS A 135 -6.88 5.32 -12.12
CA LYS A 135 -7.59 6.57 -11.78
C LYS A 135 -7.79 7.50 -12.98
N THR A 136 -6.77 7.66 -13.81
CA THR A 136 -6.74 8.69 -14.86
C THR A 136 -6.60 8.13 -16.28
N GLY A 137 -6.54 6.81 -16.43
CA GLY A 137 -6.20 6.19 -17.70
C GLY A 137 -4.71 6.33 -18.03
N ASP A 138 -4.36 6.03 -19.27
CA ASP A 138 -2.97 5.97 -19.73
C ASP A 138 -2.53 7.17 -20.60
N ASP A 139 -3.38 8.20 -20.74
CA ASP A 139 -3.10 9.38 -21.57
C ASP A 139 -1.77 10.05 -21.24
N ILE A 140 -1.47 10.20 -19.94
CA ILE A 140 -0.19 10.79 -19.52
C ILE A 140 1.01 9.93 -19.91
N LEU A 141 0.88 8.62 -19.86
CA LEU A 141 1.92 7.68 -20.26
C LEU A 141 2.13 7.74 -21.78
N TYR A 142 1.04 7.89 -22.54
CA TYR A 142 1.12 8.12 -23.99
C TYR A 142 1.94 9.37 -24.31
N HIS A 143 1.66 10.49 -23.63
CA HIS A 143 2.40 11.74 -23.81
C HIS A 143 3.87 11.59 -23.39
N LEU A 144 4.16 11.02 -22.24
CA LEU A 144 5.53 10.85 -21.75
C LEU A 144 6.36 9.92 -22.64
N THR A 145 5.81 8.79 -23.07
CA THR A 145 6.50 7.87 -23.99
C THR A 145 6.70 8.47 -25.39
N GLY A 146 5.83 9.41 -25.79
CA GLY A 146 5.96 10.15 -27.04
C GLY A 146 6.93 11.33 -27.00
N LEU A 147 7.28 11.84 -25.81
CA LEU A 147 8.03 13.08 -25.63
C LEU A 147 9.39 13.07 -26.35
N ASN A 148 10.07 11.93 -26.40
CA ASN A 148 11.37 11.78 -27.05
C ASN A 148 11.34 12.08 -28.56
N SER A 149 10.19 12.00 -29.21
CA SER A 149 10.03 12.38 -30.62
C SER A 149 10.12 13.89 -30.83
N ASP A 150 9.84 14.64 -29.78
CA ASP A 150 9.74 16.10 -29.79
C ASP A 150 10.97 16.79 -29.18
N LEU A 151 11.81 16.05 -28.46
CA LEU A 151 13.01 16.57 -27.80
C LEU A 151 14.24 16.47 -28.69
N ASN A 152 15.01 17.56 -28.77
CA ASN A 152 16.24 17.64 -29.57
C ASN A 152 17.50 17.41 -28.72
N ASN A 153 17.64 18.14 -27.62
CA ASN A 153 18.85 18.16 -26.77
C ASN A 153 18.71 17.29 -25.51
N SER A 154 17.52 16.87 -25.17
CA SER A 154 17.23 16.02 -24.02
C SER A 154 16.60 14.71 -24.42
N LYS A 155 16.75 13.68 -23.59
CA LYS A 155 16.06 12.39 -23.74
C LYS A 155 15.49 11.95 -22.42
N ILE A 156 14.36 11.27 -22.45
CA ILE A 156 13.66 10.78 -21.25
C ILE A 156 13.54 9.27 -21.33
N SER A 157 13.90 8.59 -20.24
CA SER A 157 13.63 7.17 -20.01
C SER A 157 12.66 7.04 -18.84
N LEU A 158 11.67 6.18 -18.97
CA LEU A 158 10.63 5.94 -17.96
C LEU A 158 10.89 4.62 -17.24
N ILE A 159 10.79 4.62 -15.92
CA ILE A 159 10.79 3.43 -15.08
C ILE A 159 9.44 3.35 -14.39
N GLY A 160 8.59 2.42 -14.80
CA GLY A 160 7.31 2.16 -14.16
C GLY A 160 7.44 1.03 -13.13
N ILE A 161 7.03 1.26 -11.89
CA ILE A 161 7.01 0.24 -10.85
C ILE A 161 5.56 -0.10 -10.53
N SER A 162 5.19 -1.39 -10.61
CA SER A 162 3.84 -1.86 -10.29
C SER A 162 3.86 -3.06 -9.34
N ASN A 163 2.84 -3.11 -8.49
CA ASN A 163 2.53 -4.28 -7.68
C ASN A 163 1.55 -5.24 -8.40
N ASP A 164 0.89 -4.78 -9.47
CA ASP A 164 -0.06 -5.57 -10.25
C ASP A 164 0.53 -5.92 -11.63
N THR A 165 0.74 -7.22 -11.87
CA THR A 165 1.21 -7.71 -13.17
C THR A 165 0.18 -7.57 -14.28
N LYS A 166 -1.10 -7.38 -13.93
CA LYS A 166 -2.20 -7.28 -14.91
C LYS A 166 -2.44 -5.86 -15.39
N PHE A 167 -1.86 -4.84 -14.74
CA PHE A 167 -2.17 -3.45 -15.09
C PHE A 167 -1.86 -3.11 -16.56
N THR A 168 -0.89 -3.76 -17.17
CA THR A 168 -0.57 -3.58 -18.60
C THR A 168 -1.68 -4.03 -19.55
N SER A 169 -2.66 -4.82 -19.07
CA SER A 169 -3.84 -5.17 -19.86
C SER A 169 -4.81 -4.00 -20.04
N TRP A 170 -4.68 -2.95 -19.22
CA TRP A 170 -5.49 -1.73 -19.26
C TRP A 170 -4.88 -0.65 -20.16
N LEU A 171 -3.62 -0.82 -20.58
CA LEU A 171 -2.90 0.15 -21.40
C LEU A 171 -3.26 0.01 -22.88
N ASP A 172 -3.29 1.15 -23.60
CA ASP A 172 -3.28 1.16 -25.05
C ASP A 172 -2.06 0.36 -25.56
N PRO A 173 -2.21 -0.48 -26.60
CA PRO A 173 -1.11 -1.28 -27.14
C PRO A 173 0.15 -0.48 -27.48
N ARG A 174 0.00 0.78 -27.92
CA ARG A 174 1.13 1.68 -28.24
C ARG A 174 1.88 2.12 -26.99
N VAL A 175 1.15 2.44 -25.92
CA VAL A 175 1.74 2.78 -24.61
C VAL A 175 2.45 1.57 -24.03
N LYS A 176 1.80 0.42 -24.07
CA LYS A 176 2.36 -0.85 -23.58
C LYS A 176 3.67 -1.19 -24.28
N SER A 177 3.71 -1.08 -25.62
CA SER A 177 4.91 -1.38 -26.41
C SER A 177 6.07 -0.43 -26.12
N ARG A 178 5.80 0.87 -25.94
CA ARG A 178 6.83 1.87 -25.67
C ARG A 178 7.31 1.87 -24.21
N LEU A 179 6.41 1.62 -23.26
CA LEU A 179 6.74 1.60 -21.84
C LEU A 179 7.44 0.29 -21.44
N GLY A 180 7.08 -0.82 -22.06
CA GLY A 180 7.60 -2.14 -21.77
C GLY A 180 8.74 -2.59 -22.70
N GLU A 181 9.67 -1.69 -23.07
CA GLU A 181 10.86 -2.04 -23.87
C GLU A 181 11.69 -3.10 -23.13
N GLU A 182 11.82 -2.95 -21.81
CA GLU A 182 12.45 -3.91 -20.90
C GLU A 182 11.52 -4.20 -19.71
N SER A 183 11.62 -5.40 -19.15
CA SER A 183 10.86 -5.77 -17.96
C SER A 183 11.72 -6.51 -16.94
N LEU A 184 11.58 -6.11 -15.67
CA LEU A 184 12.26 -6.74 -14.54
C LEU A 184 11.23 -7.25 -13.55
N THR A 185 11.35 -8.51 -13.15
CA THR A 185 10.44 -9.11 -12.18
C THR A 185 11.16 -9.39 -10.88
N PHE A 186 10.65 -8.82 -9.80
CA PHE A 186 11.13 -9.05 -8.44
C PHE A 186 10.31 -10.18 -7.79
N ALA A 187 10.88 -11.36 -7.74
CA ALA A 187 10.25 -12.48 -7.06
C ALA A 187 10.09 -12.23 -5.56
N PRO A 188 9.02 -12.73 -4.91
CA PRO A 188 8.90 -12.67 -3.46
C PRO A 188 10.06 -13.42 -2.79
N TYR A 189 10.47 -12.93 -1.62
CA TYR A 189 11.52 -13.57 -0.84
C TYR A 189 10.99 -14.84 -0.17
N ASN A 190 11.84 -15.86 -0.08
CA ASN A 190 11.58 -17.02 0.77
C ASN A 190 12.02 -16.76 2.23
N ALA A 191 11.68 -17.67 3.15
CA ALA A 191 11.99 -17.51 4.57
C ALA A 191 13.50 -17.34 4.84
N ILE A 192 14.37 -18.11 4.17
CA ILE A 192 15.82 -18.05 4.35
C ILE A 192 16.34 -16.68 3.91
N GLN A 193 15.90 -16.19 2.76
CA GLN A 193 16.30 -14.88 2.25
C GLN A 193 15.86 -13.73 3.17
N ILE A 194 14.64 -13.81 3.73
CA ILE A 194 14.16 -12.82 4.70
C ILE A 194 14.99 -12.89 5.98
N GLU A 195 15.33 -14.08 6.45
CA GLU A 195 16.17 -14.25 7.65
C GLU A 195 17.53 -13.60 7.49
N GLU A 196 18.19 -13.79 6.33
CA GLU A 196 19.48 -13.15 6.03
C GLU A 196 19.33 -11.61 5.95
N ILE A 197 18.24 -11.10 5.35
CA ILE A 197 17.93 -9.67 5.33
C ILE A 197 17.76 -9.15 6.76
N LEU A 198 17.00 -9.84 7.60
CA LEU A 198 16.78 -9.46 9.00
C LEU A 198 18.11 -9.47 9.78
N ALA A 199 18.94 -10.51 9.63
CA ALA A 199 20.23 -10.61 10.28
C ALA A 199 21.15 -9.43 9.93
N GLN A 200 21.23 -9.08 8.63
CA GLN A 200 22.01 -7.91 8.19
C GLN A 200 21.47 -6.61 8.82
N ARG A 201 20.16 -6.44 8.94
CA ARG A 201 19.56 -5.24 9.54
C ARG A 201 19.75 -5.21 11.05
N THR A 202 19.64 -6.35 11.70
CA THR A 202 19.86 -6.48 13.15
C THR A 202 21.27 -6.05 13.52
N ASN A 203 22.29 -6.48 12.77
CA ASN A 203 23.68 -6.10 13.02
C ASN A 203 23.94 -4.58 12.91
N VAL A 204 23.10 -3.84 12.19
CA VAL A 204 23.22 -2.38 12.03
C VAL A 204 22.38 -1.61 13.05
N ALA A 205 21.22 -2.16 13.43
CA ALA A 205 20.20 -1.45 14.19
C ALA A 205 20.18 -1.79 15.69
N PHE A 206 20.73 -2.94 16.08
CA PHE A 206 20.69 -3.43 17.45
C PHE A 206 22.11 -3.61 18.03
N ASN A 207 22.21 -3.54 19.34
CA ASN A 207 23.42 -3.96 20.05
C ASN A 207 23.59 -5.48 19.98
N GLU A 208 24.80 -5.96 20.23
CA GLU A 208 25.09 -7.40 20.24
C GLU A 208 24.22 -8.14 21.28
N ASN A 209 23.74 -9.32 20.92
CA ASN A 209 22.94 -10.23 21.78
C ASN A 209 21.58 -9.71 22.24
N VAL A 210 21.04 -8.61 21.68
CA VAL A 210 19.71 -8.10 22.02
C VAL A 210 18.60 -8.92 21.37
N VAL A 211 18.84 -9.51 20.21
CA VAL A 211 17.84 -10.30 19.47
C VAL A 211 18.22 -11.78 19.54
N ASP A 212 17.33 -12.60 20.10
CA ASP A 212 17.49 -14.06 20.09
C ASP A 212 17.51 -14.56 18.62
N PRO A 213 18.44 -15.43 18.21
CA PRO A 213 18.47 -15.99 16.85
C PRO A 213 17.14 -16.62 16.40
N LEU A 214 16.40 -17.24 17.32
CA LEU A 214 15.07 -17.81 17.01
C LEU A 214 14.04 -16.75 16.59
N VAL A 215 14.19 -15.51 17.03
CA VAL A 215 13.31 -14.40 16.66
C VAL A 215 13.41 -14.13 15.16
N LEU A 216 14.62 -14.12 14.59
CA LEU A 216 14.83 -13.86 13.15
C LEU A 216 14.19 -14.94 12.30
N SER A 217 14.41 -16.22 12.67
CA SER A 217 13.80 -17.35 11.98
C SER A 217 12.27 -17.34 12.09
N TYR A 218 11.73 -16.95 13.24
CA TYR A 218 10.29 -16.86 13.44
C TYR A 218 9.65 -15.71 12.65
N CYS A 219 10.23 -14.52 12.68
CA CYS A 219 9.77 -13.38 11.87
C CYS A 219 9.83 -13.68 10.38
N SER A 220 10.90 -14.32 9.90
CA SER A 220 11.08 -14.66 8.49
C SER A 220 10.05 -15.69 8.02
N SER A 221 9.78 -16.72 8.84
CA SER A 221 8.76 -17.74 8.56
C SER A 221 7.37 -17.13 8.46
N LYS A 222 7.02 -16.22 9.37
CA LYS A 222 5.73 -15.51 9.34
C LYS A 222 5.58 -14.65 8.07
N ALA A 223 6.56 -13.86 7.74
CA ALA A 223 6.53 -13.00 6.55
C ALA A 223 6.52 -13.82 5.25
N ALA A 224 7.22 -14.95 5.19
CA ALA A 224 7.19 -15.83 4.03
C ALA A 224 5.82 -16.46 3.80
N GLN A 225 5.08 -16.82 4.87
CA GLN A 225 3.70 -17.30 4.79
C GLN A 225 2.75 -16.20 4.25
N GLU A 226 3.05 -14.93 4.52
CA GLU A 226 2.29 -13.76 4.06
C GLU A 226 2.87 -13.15 2.78
N HIS A 227 3.18 -13.96 1.79
CA HIS A 227 3.64 -13.56 0.46
C HIS A 227 5.08 -13.07 0.34
N GLY A 228 5.95 -13.30 1.31
CA GLY A 228 7.37 -12.98 1.23
C GLY A 228 7.68 -11.47 1.29
N ASP A 229 6.88 -10.71 2.05
CA ASP A 229 7.06 -9.27 2.26
C ASP A 229 8.13 -9.00 3.33
N ALA A 230 9.34 -8.62 2.90
CA ALA A 230 10.43 -8.28 3.81
C ALA A 230 10.14 -7.05 4.68
N ARG A 231 9.26 -6.12 4.28
CA ARG A 231 8.87 -4.97 5.12
C ARG A 231 8.08 -5.44 6.34
N LYS A 232 7.14 -6.38 6.16
CA LYS A 232 6.40 -6.97 7.28
C LYS A 232 7.32 -7.64 8.27
N ALA A 233 8.34 -8.38 7.81
CA ALA A 233 9.32 -8.99 8.70
C ALA A 233 10.10 -7.94 9.50
N LEU A 234 10.53 -6.86 8.85
CA LEU A 234 11.23 -5.75 9.50
C LEU A 234 10.34 -5.01 10.50
N ASP A 235 9.09 -4.75 10.15
CA ASP A 235 8.12 -4.10 11.05
C ASP A 235 7.81 -4.99 12.24
N LEU A 236 7.65 -6.30 12.03
CA LEU A 236 7.42 -7.27 13.10
C LEU A 236 8.60 -7.29 14.08
N LEU A 237 9.84 -7.34 13.59
CA LEU A 237 11.04 -7.28 14.43
C LEU A 237 11.13 -5.95 15.18
N ARG A 238 10.88 -4.82 14.52
CA ARG A 238 10.91 -3.48 15.12
C ARG A 238 9.91 -3.36 16.26
N ILE A 239 8.64 -3.73 16.03
CA ILE A 239 7.59 -3.64 17.06
C ILE A 239 7.88 -4.60 18.22
N SER A 240 8.43 -5.80 17.94
CA SER A 240 8.84 -6.74 18.99
C SER A 240 9.91 -6.14 19.90
N ALA A 241 10.87 -5.42 19.31
CA ALA A 241 11.91 -4.75 20.08
C ALA A 241 11.36 -3.57 20.89
N GLU A 242 10.47 -2.76 20.31
CA GLU A 242 9.80 -1.65 21.02
C GLU A 242 8.98 -2.15 22.22
N LEU A 243 8.31 -3.30 22.08
CA LEU A 243 7.56 -3.91 23.19
C LEU A 243 8.49 -4.43 24.28
N ALA A 244 9.60 -5.10 23.92
CA ALA A 244 10.59 -5.57 24.90
C ALA A 244 11.23 -4.40 25.67
N GLU A 245 11.56 -3.30 24.98
CA GLU A 245 12.11 -2.08 25.59
C GLU A 245 11.13 -1.43 26.57
N ARG A 246 9.83 -1.34 26.21
CA ARG A 246 8.78 -0.82 27.10
C ARG A 246 8.63 -1.63 28.39
N ASP A 247 8.83 -2.95 28.30
CA ASP A 247 8.80 -3.86 29.44
C ASP A 247 10.14 -3.91 30.22
N GLY A 248 11.12 -3.10 29.82
CA GLY A 248 12.44 -3.04 30.46
C GLY A 248 13.26 -4.32 30.26
N ARG A 249 13.04 -5.05 29.16
CA ARG A 249 13.79 -6.27 28.81
C ARG A 249 14.95 -5.95 27.89
N GLU A 250 16.08 -6.57 28.14
CA GLU A 250 17.31 -6.43 27.35
C GLU A 250 17.33 -7.33 26.12
N ILE A 251 16.51 -8.39 26.10
CA ILE A 251 16.49 -9.39 25.03
C ILE A 251 15.09 -9.50 24.44
N VAL A 252 15.03 -9.44 23.11
CA VAL A 252 13.82 -9.68 22.32
C VAL A 252 13.63 -11.19 22.15
N THR A 253 12.50 -11.73 22.60
CA THR A 253 12.15 -13.15 22.52
C THR A 253 10.99 -13.39 21.56
N VAL A 254 10.72 -14.66 21.20
CA VAL A 254 9.60 -15.07 20.35
C VAL A 254 8.24 -14.65 20.92
N GLU A 255 8.12 -14.52 22.25
CA GLU A 255 6.88 -14.04 22.89
C GLU A 255 6.56 -12.60 22.45
N TYR A 256 7.58 -11.73 22.40
CA TYR A 256 7.40 -10.35 21.90
C TYR A 256 7.03 -10.31 20.42
N VAL A 257 7.46 -11.28 19.62
CA VAL A 257 7.05 -11.37 18.22
C VAL A 257 5.55 -11.70 18.09
N ASN A 258 5.03 -12.61 18.91
CA ASN A 258 3.60 -12.89 18.94
C ASN A 258 2.78 -11.68 19.40
N ASN A 259 3.26 -10.97 20.42
CA ASN A 259 2.60 -9.74 20.90
C ASN A 259 2.63 -8.65 19.82
N ALA A 260 3.75 -8.49 19.12
CA ALA A 260 3.89 -7.55 18.02
C ALA A 260 2.95 -7.88 16.85
N GLN A 261 2.78 -9.16 16.51
CA GLN A 261 1.80 -9.58 15.51
C GLN A 261 0.38 -9.16 15.89
N ASN A 262 -0.02 -9.41 17.14
CA ASN A 262 -1.34 -9.01 17.64
C ASN A 262 -1.53 -7.48 17.57
N VAL A 263 -0.50 -6.70 17.90
CA VAL A 263 -0.53 -5.23 17.80
C VAL A 263 -0.70 -4.81 16.33
N MET A 264 0.07 -5.39 15.39
CA MET A 264 -0.03 -5.07 13.96
C MET A 264 -1.41 -5.41 13.39
N GLU A 265 -1.98 -6.55 13.76
CA GLU A 265 -3.33 -6.95 13.35
C GLU A 265 -4.39 -5.97 13.89
N LYS A 266 -4.28 -5.57 15.16
CA LYS A 266 -5.17 -4.56 15.77
C LYS A 266 -5.07 -3.22 15.03
N ASP A 267 -3.86 -2.72 14.79
CA ASP A 267 -3.64 -1.44 14.10
C ASP A 267 -4.18 -1.47 12.67
N GLN A 268 -4.06 -2.61 11.99
CA GLN A 268 -4.63 -2.79 10.65
C GLN A 268 -6.16 -2.70 10.68
N VAL A 269 -6.82 -3.43 11.58
CA VAL A 269 -8.27 -3.40 11.76
C VAL A 269 -8.75 -1.99 12.12
N LYS A 270 -8.05 -1.30 13.03
CA LYS A 270 -8.32 0.08 13.42
C LYS A 270 -8.23 1.04 12.21
N SER A 271 -7.19 0.92 11.42
CA SER A 271 -7.02 1.73 10.21
C SER A 271 -8.15 1.51 9.21
N ILE A 272 -8.58 0.27 9.00
CA ILE A 272 -9.71 -0.04 8.11
C ILE A 272 -10.99 0.60 8.66
N ILE A 273 -11.33 0.38 9.94
CA ILE A 273 -12.57 0.89 10.55
C ILE A 273 -12.63 2.42 10.51
N SER A 274 -11.51 3.11 10.78
CA SER A 274 -11.46 4.58 10.77
C SER A 274 -11.82 5.18 9.42
N THR A 275 -11.49 4.50 8.32
CA THR A 275 -11.75 4.95 6.94
C THR A 275 -13.12 4.54 6.40
N LEU A 276 -13.86 3.68 7.11
CA LEU A 276 -15.17 3.20 6.66
C LEU A 276 -16.18 4.35 6.57
N PRO A 277 -17.00 4.38 5.49
CA PRO A 277 -18.18 5.26 5.43
C PRO A 277 -19.19 4.95 6.54
N ILE A 278 -19.99 5.93 6.92
CA ILE A 278 -20.93 5.83 8.06
C ILE A 278 -21.88 4.62 7.97
N HIS A 279 -22.38 4.29 6.78
CA HIS A 279 -23.28 3.14 6.59
C HIS A 279 -22.55 1.80 6.72
N HIS A 280 -21.26 1.72 6.42
CA HIS A 280 -20.42 0.54 6.64
C HIS A 280 -20.21 0.33 8.15
N LYS A 281 -19.88 1.42 8.88
CA LYS A 281 -19.77 1.40 10.34
C LYS A 281 -21.09 0.95 11.00
N ALA A 282 -22.22 1.52 10.58
CA ALA A 282 -23.53 1.13 11.09
C ALA A 282 -23.87 -0.34 10.79
N THR A 283 -23.48 -0.86 9.62
CA THR A 283 -23.67 -2.28 9.24
C THR A 283 -22.77 -3.20 10.08
N LEU A 284 -21.51 -2.82 10.28
CA LEU A 284 -20.58 -3.57 11.13
C LEU A 284 -21.08 -3.68 12.56
N VAL A 285 -21.51 -2.55 13.17
CA VAL A 285 -22.12 -2.54 14.51
C VAL A 285 -23.36 -3.42 14.57
N SER A 286 -24.21 -3.36 13.54
CA SER A 286 -25.41 -4.21 13.46
C SER A 286 -25.08 -5.70 13.49
N THR A 287 -23.98 -6.07 12.81
CA THR A 287 -23.49 -7.44 12.80
C THR A 287 -22.97 -7.86 14.18
N ILE A 288 -22.20 -7.01 14.85
CA ILE A 288 -21.65 -7.27 16.19
C ILE A 288 -22.80 -7.42 17.22
N LEU A 289 -23.76 -6.52 17.23
CA LEU A 289 -24.90 -6.55 18.17
C LEU A 289 -25.79 -7.81 18.02
N ASN A 290 -25.85 -8.38 16.83
CA ASN A 290 -26.64 -9.57 16.60
C ASN A 290 -25.90 -10.87 16.94
N GLN A 291 -24.56 -10.86 16.91
CA GLN A 291 -23.75 -12.05 17.17
C GLN A 291 -23.98 -12.59 18.59
N GLY A 292 -24.04 -11.72 19.59
CA GLY A 292 -24.28 -12.09 20.99
C GLY A 292 -25.67 -12.66 21.29
N LYS A 293 -26.60 -12.68 20.32
CA LYS A 293 -27.97 -13.17 20.53
C LYS A 293 -28.18 -14.66 20.19
N ARG A 294 -27.17 -15.36 19.67
CA ARG A 294 -27.28 -16.75 19.21
C ARG A 294 -26.08 -17.60 19.62
N GLU A 295 -26.36 -18.81 20.09
CA GLU A 295 -25.33 -19.79 20.48
C GLU A 295 -24.40 -20.16 19.30
N ASN A 296 -24.86 -20.11 18.04
CA ASN A 296 -24.07 -20.46 16.85
C ASN A 296 -23.50 -19.24 16.08
N GLY A 297 -23.69 -18.00 16.57
CA GLY A 297 -23.17 -16.77 15.98
C GLY A 297 -23.67 -16.42 14.57
N ASN A 298 -24.24 -17.35 13.82
CA ASN A 298 -24.67 -17.17 12.43
C ASN A 298 -25.92 -16.27 12.33
N GLN A 299 -25.80 -15.17 11.63
CA GLN A 299 -26.90 -14.24 11.38
C GLN A 299 -27.13 -14.07 9.87
N THR A 300 -28.39 -13.78 9.50
CA THR A 300 -28.78 -13.57 8.10
C THR A 300 -28.70 -12.11 7.69
N THR A 301 -28.62 -11.84 6.39
CA THR A 301 -28.67 -10.46 5.85
C THR A 301 -29.92 -9.70 6.31
N GLY A 302 -31.06 -10.38 6.44
CA GLY A 302 -32.32 -9.75 6.92
C GLY A 302 -32.26 -9.30 8.38
N GLU A 303 -31.61 -10.09 9.24
CA GLU A 303 -31.45 -9.74 10.66
C GLU A 303 -30.48 -8.55 10.82
N VAL A 304 -29.35 -8.57 10.09
CA VAL A 304 -28.42 -7.42 10.06
C VAL A 304 -29.12 -6.17 9.56
N TYR A 305 -29.93 -6.28 8.50
CA TYR A 305 -30.69 -5.17 7.97
C TYR A 305 -31.72 -4.60 8.97
N SER A 306 -32.42 -5.47 9.69
CA SER A 306 -33.38 -5.04 10.73
C SER A 306 -32.70 -4.23 11.83
N THR A 307 -31.54 -4.66 12.31
CA THR A 307 -30.76 -3.94 13.33
C THR A 307 -30.20 -2.64 12.77
N TYR A 308 -29.66 -2.66 11.53
CA TYR A 308 -29.17 -1.49 10.84
C TYR A 308 -30.26 -0.38 10.72
N THR A 309 -31.46 -0.73 10.33
CA THR A 309 -32.58 0.25 10.23
C THR A 309 -32.95 0.86 11.59
N GLN A 310 -32.82 0.09 12.68
CA GLN A 310 -33.03 0.62 14.04
C GLN A 310 -31.95 1.62 14.42
N ILE A 311 -30.67 1.33 14.08
CA ILE A 311 -29.55 2.25 14.29
C ILE A 311 -29.77 3.52 13.47
N CYS A 312 -30.08 3.41 12.17
CA CYS A 312 -30.30 4.57 11.32
C CYS A 312 -31.41 5.49 11.88
N LYS A 313 -32.56 4.93 12.30
CA LYS A 313 -33.64 5.71 12.93
C LYS A 313 -33.19 6.44 14.19
N ARG A 314 -32.37 5.79 15.01
CA ARG A 314 -31.91 6.34 16.28
C ARG A 314 -30.90 7.48 16.10
N PHE A 315 -30.03 7.36 15.10
CA PHE A 315 -28.98 8.34 14.79
C PHE A 315 -29.35 9.31 13.66
N ASN A 316 -30.65 9.35 13.31
CA ASN A 316 -31.19 10.24 12.29
C ASN A 316 -30.47 10.13 10.93
N LEU A 317 -30.08 8.91 10.54
CA LEU A 317 -29.47 8.58 9.26
C LEU A 317 -30.58 8.11 8.29
N THR A 318 -30.44 8.50 7.02
CA THR A 318 -31.29 7.95 5.96
C THR A 318 -30.90 6.50 5.70
N ASP A 319 -31.81 5.55 5.89
CA ASP A 319 -31.54 4.14 5.68
C ASP A 319 -31.36 3.79 4.19
N LEU A 320 -30.43 2.88 3.91
CA LEU A 320 -30.21 2.33 2.57
C LEU A 320 -31.06 1.08 2.37
N SER A 321 -31.32 0.72 1.11
CA SER A 321 -32.06 -0.51 0.78
C SER A 321 -31.32 -1.77 1.24
N GLN A 322 -32.07 -2.84 1.54
CA GLN A 322 -31.49 -4.14 1.93
C GLN A 322 -30.51 -4.68 0.90
N ARG A 323 -30.76 -4.42 -0.40
CA ARG A 323 -29.83 -4.81 -1.48
C ARG A 323 -28.46 -4.10 -1.32
N ARG A 324 -28.47 -2.80 -1.03
CA ARG A 324 -27.22 -2.04 -0.80
C ARG A 324 -26.47 -2.53 0.44
N ILE A 325 -27.20 -2.85 1.52
CA ILE A 325 -26.59 -3.46 2.71
C ILE A 325 -25.99 -4.84 2.39
N GLY A 326 -26.61 -5.62 1.53
CA GLY A 326 -26.03 -6.88 1.02
C GLY A 326 -24.70 -6.68 0.28
N HIS A 327 -24.51 -5.56 -0.43
CA HIS A 327 -23.21 -5.18 -1.03
C HIS A 327 -22.21 -4.73 0.03
N ILE A 328 -22.61 -3.89 0.99
CA ILE A 328 -21.76 -3.45 2.10
C ILE A 328 -21.25 -4.66 2.91
N ILE A 329 -22.10 -5.64 3.18
CA ILE A 329 -21.69 -6.91 3.81
C ILE A 329 -20.61 -7.61 3.01
N SER A 330 -20.70 -7.62 1.66
CA SER A 330 -19.65 -8.23 0.84
C SER A 330 -18.35 -7.39 0.85
N GLU A 331 -18.45 -6.07 0.91
CA GLU A 331 -17.30 -5.17 1.03
C GLU A 331 -16.59 -5.35 2.39
N LEU A 332 -17.34 -5.48 3.49
CA LEU A 332 -16.81 -5.75 4.83
C LEU A 332 -16.17 -7.17 4.94
N ASP A 333 -16.74 -8.17 4.23
CA ASP A 333 -16.19 -9.51 4.12
C ASP A 333 -14.84 -9.51 3.37
N MET A 334 -14.75 -8.79 2.25
CA MET A 334 -13.49 -8.60 1.52
C MET A 334 -12.42 -7.88 2.34
N GLN A 335 -12.82 -7.03 3.27
CA GLN A 335 -11.90 -6.33 4.19
C GLN A 335 -11.51 -7.17 5.41
N GLY A 336 -12.08 -8.39 5.57
CA GLY A 336 -11.80 -9.28 6.68
C GLY A 336 -12.43 -8.88 8.03
N LEU A 337 -13.34 -7.90 8.05
CA LEU A 337 -14.02 -7.45 9.27
C LEU A 337 -15.15 -8.39 9.69
N ILE A 338 -15.77 -9.04 8.72
CA ILE A 338 -16.80 -10.06 8.91
C ILE A 338 -16.54 -11.25 7.99
N SER A 339 -17.18 -12.38 8.23
CA SER A 339 -17.19 -13.55 7.34
C SER A 339 -18.60 -13.78 6.83
N ALA A 340 -18.82 -13.76 5.52
CA ALA A 340 -20.14 -13.90 4.92
C ALA A 340 -20.19 -15.08 3.93
N LYS A 341 -20.73 -16.22 4.37
CA LYS A 341 -20.85 -17.44 3.54
C LYS A 341 -22.24 -17.57 2.95
N ILE A 342 -22.33 -17.80 1.63
CA ILE A 342 -23.61 -18.05 0.96
C ILE A 342 -24.07 -19.47 1.29
N VAL A 343 -25.28 -19.58 1.84
CA VAL A 343 -25.91 -20.85 2.18
C VAL A 343 -27.24 -20.96 1.44
N SER A 344 -27.49 -22.14 0.86
CA SER A 344 -28.77 -22.45 0.20
C SER A 344 -29.71 -23.09 1.22
N LEU A 345 -30.85 -22.43 1.44
CA LEU A 345 -31.93 -22.94 2.31
C LEU A 345 -32.99 -23.75 1.53
N GLY A 346 -32.60 -24.36 0.42
CA GLY A 346 -33.48 -25.15 -0.43
C GLY A 346 -34.59 -24.29 -1.04
N ARG A 347 -35.87 -24.65 -0.78
CA ARG A 347 -37.05 -23.92 -1.29
C ARG A 347 -37.16 -22.47 -0.78
N GLN A 348 -36.47 -22.10 0.30
CA GLN A 348 -36.48 -20.75 0.87
C GLN A 348 -35.44 -19.83 0.20
N GLY A 349 -34.68 -20.31 -0.79
CA GLY A 349 -33.73 -19.52 -1.55
C GLY A 349 -32.31 -19.53 -0.95
N ARG A 350 -31.51 -18.52 -1.35
CA ARG A 350 -30.13 -18.35 -0.89
C ARG A 350 -30.04 -17.18 0.08
N THR A 351 -29.35 -17.36 1.19
CA THR A 351 -29.01 -16.30 2.14
C THR A 351 -27.52 -16.29 2.45
N LYS A 352 -27.02 -15.22 3.07
CA LYS A 352 -25.65 -15.21 3.61
C LYS A 352 -25.74 -15.47 5.12
N PHE A 353 -24.89 -16.36 5.61
CA PHE A 353 -24.59 -16.45 7.03
C PHE A 353 -23.39 -15.59 7.34
N ILE A 354 -23.55 -14.67 8.28
CA ILE A 354 -22.63 -13.58 8.57
C ILE A 354 -22.16 -13.73 10.00
N ASN A 355 -20.85 -13.69 10.21
CA ASN A 355 -20.21 -13.71 11.53
C ASN A 355 -19.19 -12.58 11.60
N VAL A 356 -18.96 -12.03 12.79
CA VAL A 356 -17.85 -11.09 13.03
C VAL A 356 -16.52 -11.85 12.97
N ALA A 357 -15.54 -11.30 12.27
CA ALA A 357 -14.21 -11.87 12.15
C ALA A 357 -13.18 -11.19 13.08
N ILE A 358 -13.57 -10.07 13.72
CA ILE A 358 -12.74 -9.31 14.65
C ILE A 358 -12.89 -9.92 16.05
N ASP A 359 -11.80 -9.97 16.83
CA ASP A 359 -11.83 -10.39 18.22
C ASP A 359 -12.71 -9.44 19.06
N GLU A 360 -13.59 -10.01 19.91
CA GLU A 360 -14.50 -9.25 20.75
C GLU A 360 -13.78 -8.25 21.67
N ASN A 361 -12.58 -8.59 22.18
CA ASN A 361 -11.77 -7.70 23.00
C ASN A 361 -11.23 -6.48 22.20
N GLN A 362 -11.04 -6.64 20.90
CA GLN A 362 -10.60 -5.55 20.03
C GLN A 362 -11.74 -4.58 19.69
N VAL A 363 -12.97 -5.07 19.65
CA VAL A 363 -14.14 -4.28 19.29
C VAL A 363 -14.34 -3.12 20.26
N GLU A 364 -14.16 -3.31 21.56
CA GLU A 364 -14.36 -2.26 22.58
C GLU A 364 -13.35 -1.12 22.40
N GLU A 365 -12.05 -1.43 22.28
CA GLU A 365 -10.98 -0.44 22.06
C GLU A 365 -11.20 0.35 20.75
N LEU A 366 -11.55 -0.36 19.67
CA LEU A 366 -11.75 0.23 18.35
C LEU A 366 -12.95 1.19 18.31
N PHE A 367 -13.94 0.94 19.14
CA PHE A 367 -15.14 1.75 19.20
C PHE A 367 -14.97 3.01 20.06
N GLU A 368 -14.11 2.99 21.08
CA GLU A 368 -13.85 4.16 21.90
C GLU A 368 -13.18 5.30 21.14
N GLU A 369 -12.38 4.97 20.14
CA GLU A 369 -11.61 5.95 19.36
C GLU A 369 -12.39 6.57 18.19
N ASP A 370 -13.43 5.92 17.70
CA ASP A 370 -14.30 6.46 16.64
C ASP A 370 -15.53 7.13 17.23
N SER A 371 -15.69 8.43 16.99
CA SER A 371 -16.78 9.22 17.58
C SER A 371 -18.15 8.65 17.31
N PHE A 372 -18.43 8.21 16.07
CA PHE A 372 -19.73 7.64 15.70
C PHE A 372 -19.95 6.29 16.35
N LEU A 373 -18.96 5.43 16.38
CA LEU A 373 -19.03 4.11 17.01
C LEU A 373 -19.16 4.23 18.54
N SER A 374 -18.40 5.14 19.16
CA SER A 374 -18.49 5.46 20.58
C SER A 374 -19.90 5.94 20.98
N ASP A 375 -20.49 6.83 20.17
CA ASP A 375 -21.83 7.32 20.44
C ASP A 375 -22.89 6.21 20.34
N ILE A 376 -22.78 5.31 19.37
CA ILE A 376 -23.67 4.15 19.25
C ILE A 376 -23.59 3.28 20.50
N ILE A 377 -22.37 2.97 20.97
CA ILE A 377 -22.21 2.12 22.16
C ILE A 377 -22.74 2.79 23.41
N LYS A 378 -22.37 4.04 23.68
CA LYS A 378 -22.85 4.79 24.83
C LYS A 378 -24.37 4.82 24.89
N GLU A 379 -24.99 5.00 23.74
CA GLU A 379 -26.45 5.05 23.62
C GLU A 379 -27.10 3.66 23.83
N LEU A 380 -26.46 2.58 23.32
CA LEU A 380 -26.93 1.21 23.46
C LEU A 380 -26.71 0.69 24.90
N THR A 381 -25.64 1.08 25.56
CA THR A 381 -25.38 0.76 26.95
C THR A 381 -26.40 1.42 27.89
N LYS A 382 -26.73 2.71 27.65
CA LYS A 382 -27.80 3.41 28.40
C LYS A 382 -29.14 2.73 28.33
N THR A 383 -29.43 2.01 27.27
CA THR A 383 -30.71 1.34 27.05
C THR A 383 -30.73 -0.13 27.44
N GLY A 384 -29.67 -0.64 28.07
CA GLY A 384 -29.53 -2.05 28.48
C GLY A 384 -29.54 -3.06 27.33
N LYS A 385 -29.30 -2.57 26.09
CA LYS A 385 -29.26 -3.43 24.89
C LYS A 385 -27.83 -3.90 24.52
N TYR A 386 -26.83 -3.32 25.15
CA TYR A 386 -25.43 -3.71 25.02
C TYR A 386 -24.83 -3.82 26.42
N ILE A 387 -24.31 -4.97 26.73
CA ILE A 387 -23.54 -5.25 27.96
C ILE A 387 -22.20 -5.72 27.43
N GLY A 388 -21.12 -5.01 27.76
CA GLY A 388 -19.76 -5.29 27.28
C GLY A 388 -19.33 -6.74 27.51
N SER A 389 -18.31 -7.18 26.79
CA SER A 389 -17.83 -8.59 26.75
C SER A 389 -17.60 -9.23 28.11
N THR A 390 -17.26 -8.45 29.13
CA THR A 390 -17.04 -8.92 30.52
C THR A 390 -18.33 -9.31 31.23
N GLN A 391 -19.49 -8.80 30.85
CA GLN A 391 -20.79 -9.10 31.48
C GLN A 391 -21.65 -10.10 30.68
N MET A 392 -21.31 -10.38 29.40
CA MET A 392 -22.02 -11.41 28.60
C MET A 392 -21.81 -12.85 29.09
N ARG A 393 -20.84 -13.11 29.98
CA ARG A 393 -20.58 -14.44 30.60
C ARG A 393 -21.42 -14.75 31.82
N LEU A 394 -22.32 -13.86 32.25
CA LEU A 394 -23.12 -14.01 33.49
C LEU A 394 -24.65 -13.99 33.29
N ILE A 395 -25.14 -14.15 32.08
CA ILE A 395 -26.59 -14.34 31.83
C ILE A 395 -26.78 -15.60 30.98
#